data_cf43ef29f52f3b4d29b6dc524761f6ca
#
_entry.id   cf43ef29f52f3b4d29b6dc524761f6ca
#
_cell.length_a   1.000
_cell.length_b   1.000
_cell.length_c   1.000
_cell.angle_alpha   90.00
_cell.angle_beta   90.00
_cell.angle_gamma   90.00
#
_symmetry.space_group_name_H-M   'P 1'
#
loop_
_entity.id
_entity.type
_entity.pdbx_description
1 polymer ?
#
loop_
_entity_poly.entity_id
_entity_poly.type
_entity_poly.pdbx_seq_one_letter_code
_entity_poly.pdbx_strand_id
1 'polypeptide(L)'
;MKIQTVSLLLAITVLPYATAQACDVPVAPPTPDGGSATLEDMIAAQGEVKAFQAANAEYLECVDGLMASEKASVAEGDKSAEERFALAAADYNAAVSREEQVAADFNAAIRAYKAAN
;
A
#
# COMPACT_ATOMS: atom_id res chain seq x y z
N MET A 1 49.90 29.57 -38.26
CA MET A 1 49.37 29.59 -36.92
C MET A 1 48.08 28.77 -36.96
N LYS A 2 48.09 27.50 -36.49
CA LYS A 2 46.90 26.65 -36.45
C LYS A 2 46.28 26.76 -35.07
N ILE A 3 45.09 27.36 -35.00
CA ILE A 3 44.31 27.45 -33.79
C ILE A 3 43.55 26.14 -33.65
N GLN A 4 43.93 25.29 -32.67
CA GLN A 4 43.19 24.10 -32.31
C GLN A 4 42.12 24.52 -31.32
N THR A 5 40.85 24.44 -31.75
CA THR A 5 39.69 24.58 -30.90
C THR A 5 39.48 23.26 -30.11
N VAL A 6 39.77 23.31 -28.83
CA VAL A 6 39.45 22.20 -27.90
C VAL A 6 37.98 22.31 -27.55
N SER A 7 37.15 21.42 -28.12
CA SER A 7 35.75 21.27 -27.73
C SER A 7 35.67 20.52 -26.38
N LEU A 8 35.32 21.24 -25.35
CA LEU A 8 35.06 20.68 -24.02
C LEU A 8 33.64 20.09 -24.02
N LEU A 9 33.52 18.78 -24.17
CA LEU A 9 32.28 18.04 -24.03
C LEU A 9 31.90 17.96 -22.52
N LEU A 10 30.91 18.76 -22.13
CA LEU A 10 30.34 18.72 -20.80
C LEU A 10 29.42 17.49 -20.70
N ALA A 11 29.91 16.42 -20.10
CA ALA A 11 29.09 15.25 -19.82
C ALA A 11 28.13 15.56 -18.65
N ILE A 12 26.84 15.78 -18.96
CA ILE A 12 25.79 15.93 -17.96
C ILE A 12 25.44 14.52 -17.48
N THR A 13 25.96 14.13 -16.32
CA THR A 13 25.53 12.92 -15.61
C THR A 13 24.16 13.16 -15.01
N VAL A 14 23.12 12.64 -15.65
CA VAL A 14 21.78 12.57 -15.08
C VAL A 14 21.81 11.50 -13.99
N LEU A 15 21.89 11.94 -12.73
CA LEU A 15 21.67 11.04 -11.58
C LEU A 15 20.19 10.62 -11.59
N PRO A 16 19.88 9.32 -11.56
CA PRO A 16 18.51 8.90 -11.34
C PRO A 16 18.10 9.34 -9.93
N TYR A 17 17.21 10.31 -9.86
CA TYR A 17 16.51 10.59 -8.60
C TYR A 17 15.69 9.34 -8.28
N ALA A 18 16.11 8.58 -7.29
CA ALA A 18 15.27 7.55 -6.69
C ALA A 18 14.07 8.29 -6.06
N THR A 19 12.95 8.33 -6.76
CA THR A 19 11.68 8.75 -6.18
C THR A 19 11.38 7.77 -5.07
N ALA A 20 11.27 8.27 -3.82
CA ALA A 20 10.76 7.48 -2.73
C ALA A 20 9.41 6.91 -3.18
N GLN A 21 9.34 5.59 -3.36
CA GLN A 21 8.11 4.93 -3.77
C GLN A 21 7.13 5.07 -2.62
N ALA A 22 6.06 5.85 -2.84
CA ALA A 22 4.91 5.84 -1.96
C ALA A 22 4.25 4.46 -2.06
N CYS A 23 3.87 3.88 -0.90
CA CYS A 23 3.14 2.62 -0.88
C CYS A 23 1.72 2.85 -1.40
N ASP A 24 1.26 2.02 -2.33
CA ASP A 24 -0.08 2.13 -2.90
C ASP A 24 -1.13 1.55 -1.96
N VAL A 25 -2.01 2.39 -1.44
CA VAL A 25 -3.09 1.98 -0.55
C VAL A 25 -4.14 1.18 -1.33
N PRO A 26 -4.38 -0.10 -1.01
CA PRO A 26 -5.39 -0.88 -1.70
C PRO A 26 -6.81 -0.39 -1.39
N VAL A 27 -7.68 -0.46 -2.40
CA VAL A 27 -9.09 -0.10 -2.26
C VAL A 27 -9.87 -1.30 -1.74
N ALA A 28 -10.59 -1.11 -0.63
CA ALA A 28 -11.46 -2.15 -0.08
C ALA A 28 -12.61 -2.46 -1.04
N PRO A 29 -12.93 -3.76 -1.28
CA PRO A 29 -14.05 -4.12 -2.14
C PRO A 29 -15.40 -3.79 -1.46
N PRO A 30 -16.46 -3.57 -2.23
CA PRO A 30 -17.79 -3.43 -1.68
C PRO A 30 -18.26 -4.74 -1.06
N THR A 31 -19.03 -4.66 0.03
CA THR A 31 -19.65 -5.84 0.63
C THR A 31 -21.01 -6.11 -0.03
N PRO A 32 -21.27 -7.33 -0.52
CA PRO A 32 -22.58 -7.66 -1.07
C PRO A 32 -23.66 -7.70 0.02
N ASP A 33 -24.90 -7.38 -0.37
CA ASP A 33 -26.06 -7.65 0.48
C ASP A 33 -26.38 -9.15 0.44
N GLY A 34 -25.92 -9.91 1.44
CA GLY A 34 -26.09 -11.35 1.49
C GLY A 34 -27.57 -11.79 1.50
N GLY A 35 -28.48 -10.96 1.99
CA GLY A 35 -29.92 -11.26 1.99
C GLY A 35 -30.56 -11.27 0.60
N SER A 36 -29.97 -10.59 -0.37
CA SER A 36 -30.47 -10.49 -1.75
C SER A 36 -29.50 -10.98 -2.81
N ALA A 37 -28.25 -11.24 -2.45
CA ALA A 37 -27.19 -11.68 -3.36
C ALA A 37 -27.45 -13.11 -3.87
N THR A 38 -27.02 -13.36 -5.11
CA THR A 38 -26.96 -14.71 -5.67
C THR A 38 -25.71 -15.44 -5.18
N LEU A 39 -25.63 -16.75 -5.36
CA LEU A 39 -24.40 -17.51 -5.07
C LEU A 39 -23.22 -17.00 -5.92
N GLU A 40 -23.48 -16.65 -7.18
CA GLU A 40 -22.47 -16.11 -8.08
C GLU A 40 -21.90 -14.77 -7.57
N ASP A 41 -22.77 -13.88 -7.08
CA ASP A 41 -22.37 -12.62 -6.46
C ASP A 41 -21.47 -12.84 -5.22
N MET A 42 -21.83 -13.81 -4.38
CA MET A 42 -21.07 -14.17 -3.19
C MET A 42 -19.69 -14.75 -3.53
N ILE A 43 -19.60 -15.57 -4.58
CA ILE A 43 -18.33 -16.13 -5.08
C ILE A 43 -17.45 -15.02 -5.66
N ALA A 44 -18.03 -14.11 -6.44
CA ALA A 44 -17.32 -12.96 -6.99
C ALA A 44 -16.75 -12.07 -5.87
N ALA A 45 -17.58 -11.74 -4.87
CA ALA A 45 -17.17 -10.96 -3.71
C ALA A 45 -16.04 -11.63 -2.90
N GLN A 46 -16.09 -12.96 -2.74
CA GLN A 46 -14.99 -13.71 -2.12
C GLN A 46 -13.67 -13.53 -2.88
N GLY A 47 -13.73 -13.56 -4.21
CA GLY A 47 -12.54 -13.31 -5.05
C GLY A 47 -11.97 -11.90 -4.85
N GLU A 48 -12.84 -10.90 -4.77
CA GLU A 48 -12.44 -9.50 -4.52
C GLU A 48 -11.82 -9.30 -3.12
N VAL A 49 -12.40 -9.94 -2.09
CA VAL A 49 -11.84 -9.92 -0.72
C VAL A 49 -10.45 -10.56 -0.70
N LYS A 50 -10.25 -11.70 -1.37
CA LYS A 50 -8.93 -12.35 -1.45
C LYS A 50 -7.91 -11.48 -2.18
N ALA A 51 -8.31 -10.83 -3.28
CA ALA A 51 -7.45 -9.91 -4.01
C ALA A 51 -7.07 -8.69 -3.16
N PHE A 52 -8.02 -8.13 -2.43
CA PHE A 52 -7.76 -7.05 -1.47
C PHE A 52 -6.78 -7.48 -0.37
N GLN A 53 -6.97 -8.65 0.23
CA GLN A 53 -6.07 -9.17 1.26
C GLN A 53 -4.63 -9.33 0.74
N ALA A 54 -4.45 -9.84 -0.48
CA ALA A 54 -3.15 -9.96 -1.11
C ALA A 54 -2.50 -8.59 -1.34
N ALA A 55 -3.25 -7.62 -1.87
CA ALA A 55 -2.77 -6.25 -2.08
C ALA A 55 -2.46 -5.54 -0.76
N ASN A 56 -3.27 -5.77 0.28
CA ASN A 56 -3.04 -5.21 1.62
C ASN A 56 -1.78 -5.78 2.27
N ALA A 57 -1.49 -7.07 2.07
CA ALA A 57 -0.24 -7.68 2.54
C ALA A 57 0.99 -7.03 1.89
N GLU A 58 0.97 -6.77 0.58
CA GLU A 58 2.02 -6.05 -0.13
C GLU A 58 2.16 -4.60 0.38
N TYR A 59 1.05 -3.92 0.63
CA TYR A 59 1.04 -2.58 1.20
C TYR A 59 1.66 -2.55 2.60
N LEU A 60 1.30 -3.49 3.48
CA LEU A 60 1.85 -3.59 4.83
C LEU A 60 3.36 -3.86 4.80
N GLU A 61 3.84 -4.71 3.90
CA GLU A 61 5.28 -4.96 3.71
C GLU A 61 6.01 -3.69 3.26
N CYS A 62 5.42 -2.93 2.33
CA CYS A 62 5.96 -1.65 1.87
C CYS A 62 6.06 -0.64 3.01
N VAL A 63 5.00 -0.48 3.81
CA VAL A 63 4.96 0.45 4.95
C VAL A 63 5.96 0.03 6.04
N ASP A 64 6.10 -1.26 6.30
CA ASP A 64 7.09 -1.80 7.24
C ASP A 64 8.51 -1.44 6.81
N GLY A 65 8.80 -1.51 5.52
CA GLY A 65 10.07 -1.07 4.95
C GLY A 65 10.32 0.44 5.15
N LEU A 66 9.28 1.27 5.00
CA LEU A 66 9.37 2.70 5.30
C LEU A 66 9.66 2.95 6.78
N MET A 67 8.97 2.25 7.68
CA MET A 67 9.20 2.35 9.13
C MET A 67 10.64 1.98 9.50
N ALA A 68 11.19 0.93 8.92
CA ALA A 68 12.56 0.51 9.14
C ALA A 68 13.57 1.58 8.65
N SER A 69 13.32 2.17 7.48
CA SER A 69 14.14 3.25 6.91
C SER A 69 14.11 4.51 7.78
N GLU A 70 12.93 4.92 8.25
CA GLU A 70 12.81 6.11 9.11
C GLU A 70 13.45 5.89 10.48
N LYS A 71 13.34 4.69 11.03
CA LYS A 71 14.01 4.31 12.27
C LYS A 71 15.53 4.43 12.16
N ALA A 72 16.11 4.01 11.03
CA ALA A 72 17.53 4.17 10.75
C ALA A 72 17.93 5.64 10.66
N SER A 73 17.09 6.48 10.00
CA SER A 73 17.31 7.92 9.89
C SER A 73 17.28 8.63 11.25
N VAL A 74 16.37 8.24 12.13
CA VAL A 74 16.34 8.73 13.53
C VAL A 74 17.65 8.41 14.26
N ALA A 75 18.18 7.19 14.11
CA ALA A 75 19.43 6.78 14.72
C ALA A 75 20.65 7.59 14.20
N GLU A 76 20.56 8.12 12.98
CA GLU A 76 21.55 9.01 12.36
C GLU A 76 21.38 10.49 12.75
N GLY A 77 20.35 10.84 13.54
CA GLY A 77 20.12 12.18 14.06
C GLY A 77 19.12 13.03 13.26
N ASP A 78 18.38 12.44 12.30
CA ASP A 78 17.31 13.11 11.59
C ASP A 78 16.04 13.17 12.45
N LYS A 79 15.81 14.32 13.10
CA LYS A 79 14.65 14.52 13.98
C LYS A 79 13.31 14.50 13.25
N SER A 80 13.27 14.87 11.96
CA SER A 80 12.04 14.83 11.16
C SER A 80 11.62 13.40 10.81
N ALA A 81 12.54 12.44 10.88
CA ALA A 81 12.26 11.03 10.67
C ALA A 81 11.36 10.43 11.76
N GLU A 82 11.34 10.98 12.97
CA GLU A 82 10.43 10.53 14.04
C GLU A 82 8.96 10.75 13.63
N GLU A 83 8.64 11.90 13.04
CA GLU A 83 7.29 12.21 12.56
C GLU A 83 6.91 11.31 11.38
N ARG A 84 7.82 11.10 10.42
CA ARG A 84 7.57 10.21 9.28
C ARG A 84 7.38 8.75 9.72
N PHE A 85 8.13 8.30 10.71
CA PHE A 85 7.93 6.99 11.33
C PHE A 85 6.53 6.88 11.97
N ALA A 86 6.12 7.89 12.73
CA ALA A 86 4.80 7.89 13.38
C ALA A 86 3.65 7.87 12.36
N LEU A 87 3.78 8.61 11.25
CA LEU A 87 2.81 8.59 10.16
C LEU A 87 2.75 7.20 9.49
N ALA A 88 3.89 6.59 9.19
CA ALA A 88 3.94 5.25 8.62
C ALA A 88 3.33 4.20 9.57
N ALA A 89 3.59 4.29 10.88
CA ALA A 89 2.99 3.41 11.87
C ALA A 89 1.46 3.58 11.94
N ALA A 90 0.95 4.80 11.82
CA ALA A 90 -0.49 5.06 11.75
C ALA A 90 -1.11 4.47 10.48
N ASP A 91 -0.45 4.58 9.34
CA ASP A 91 -0.88 3.99 8.06
C ASP A 91 -0.91 2.46 8.14
N TYR A 92 0.10 1.84 8.77
CA TYR A 92 0.14 0.41 9.01
C TYR A 92 -1.08 -0.05 9.83
N ASN A 93 -1.32 0.59 10.96
CA ASN A 93 -2.45 0.25 11.83
C ASN A 93 -3.80 0.46 11.15
N ALA A 94 -3.95 1.52 10.35
CA ALA A 94 -5.15 1.77 9.56
C ALA A 94 -5.40 0.67 8.51
N ALA A 95 -4.34 0.16 7.88
CA ALA A 95 -4.43 -0.92 6.90
C ALA A 95 -4.86 -2.24 7.56
N VAL A 96 -4.32 -2.57 8.73
CA VAL A 96 -4.73 -3.75 9.52
C VAL A 96 -6.22 -3.65 9.90
N SER A 97 -6.65 -2.50 10.43
CA SER A 97 -8.05 -2.28 10.82
C SER A 97 -9.00 -2.37 9.63
N ARG A 98 -8.60 -1.87 8.46
CA ARG A 98 -9.39 -1.96 7.22
C ARG A 98 -9.56 -3.40 6.77
N GLU A 99 -8.52 -4.22 6.84
CA GLU A 99 -8.61 -5.65 6.50
C GLU A 99 -9.54 -6.41 7.45
N GLU A 100 -9.44 -6.15 8.75
CA GLU A 100 -10.35 -6.73 9.76
C GLU A 100 -11.80 -6.33 9.49
N GLN A 101 -12.07 -5.08 9.11
CA GLN A 101 -13.40 -4.60 8.78
C GLN A 101 -13.96 -5.27 7.52
N VAL A 102 -13.17 -5.38 6.46
CA VAL A 102 -13.57 -6.07 5.22
C VAL A 102 -13.92 -7.53 5.51
N ALA A 103 -13.10 -8.22 6.31
CA ALA A 103 -13.34 -9.61 6.69
C ALA A 103 -14.63 -9.75 7.54
N ALA A 104 -14.85 -8.85 8.49
CA ALA A 104 -16.05 -8.85 9.34
C ALA A 104 -17.31 -8.60 8.52
N ASP A 105 -17.30 -7.64 7.61
CA ASP A 105 -18.42 -7.29 6.75
C ASP A 105 -18.76 -8.43 5.79
N PHE A 106 -17.77 -9.04 5.16
CA PHE A 106 -17.98 -10.18 4.29
C PHE A 106 -18.52 -11.41 5.04
N ASN A 107 -18.00 -11.69 6.24
CA ASN A 107 -18.54 -12.74 7.11
C ASN A 107 -20.01 -12.50 7.51
N ALA A 108 -20.39 -11.24 7.73
CA ALA A 108 -21.79 -10.87 7.98
C ALA A 108 -22.66 -11.12 6.74
N ALA A 109 -22.18 -10.78 5.55
CA ALA A 109 -22.86 -11.06 4.28
C ALA A 109 -23.05 -12.58 4.06
N ILE A 110 -22.04 -13.40 4.38
CA ILE A 110 -22.14 -14.87 4.31
C ILE A 110 -23.26 -15.39 5.24
N ARG A 111 -23.33 -14.88 6.48
CA ARG A 111 -24.39 -15.27 7.41
C ARG A 111 -25.77 -14.87 6.91
N ALA A 112 -25.91 -13.66 6.37
CA ALA A 112 -27.16 -13.19 5.78
C ALA A 112 -27.57 -14.04 4.57
N TYR A 113 -26.63 -14.39 3.71
CA TYR A 113 -26.87 -15.27 2.55
C TYR A 113 -27.39 -16.64 2.99
N LYS A 114 -26.74 -17.27 3.98
CA LYS A 114 -27.16 -18.57 4.51
C LYS A 114 -28.53 -18.52 5.17
N ALA A 115 -28.89 -17.41 5.81
CA ALA A 115 -30.20 -17.24 6.43
C ALA A 115 -31.32 -17.04 5.39
N ALA A 116 -31.02 -16.52 4.22
CA ALA A 116 -31.98 -16.26 3.13
C ALA A 116 -32.18 -17.45 2.18
N ASN A 117 -31.29 -18.44 2.22
CA ASN A 117 -31.28 -19.62 1.34
C ASN A 117 -31.15 -20.90 2.16
#